data_fd43e35a99126603376f6971b6660ea1
#
_entry.id   fd43e35a99126603376f6971b6660ea1
#
_cell.length_a   1.000
_cell.length_b   1.000
_cell.length_c   1.000
_cell.angle_alpha   90.00
_cell.angle_beta   90.00
_cell.angle_gamma   90.00
#
_symmetry.space_group_name_H-M   'P 1'
#
loop_
_entity.id
_entity.type
_entity.pdbx_description
1 polymer ?
#
loop_
_entity_poly.entity_id
_entity_poly.type
_entity_poly.pdbx_seq_one_letter_code
_entity_poly.pdbx_strand_id
1 'polypeptide(L)'
;ALQQELKYKSIELRTIIDSVDDGIIAIDDKRKILCINNWACDMLGLKAEEVVGKDIDEILPGNGVTKILNTNNEIKNQEEIININGKNQRFLLSAKPIIFNHKAAGVVAGLKDFNNLRRSIFKISESPESFTFGKILGSSPAFTLVKEQARQIASQDVTVLLLGESGTGKELFARAIHHESSRRNEIFLPINCGAIPDSLIESELFGYEKGTFTGANPKGKVGKFESANGGTVFLDEIGDLPLHMQVKILRVLQEKEIYRVGGITPIKVDVRIIAATNKD
;
A
#
# COMPACT_ATOMS: atom_id res chain seq x y z
N ALA A 1 29.66 -35.55 16.24
CA ALA A 1 29.81 -35.00 14.88
C ALA A 1 28.44 -34.77 14.22
N LEU A 2 27.62 -35.78 13.97
CA LEU A 2 26.31 -35.64 13.27
C LEU A 2 25.32 -34.65 13.95
N GLN A 3 25.18 -34.69 15.27
CA GLN A 3 24.30 -33.75 16.01
C GLN A 3 24.79 -32.32 15.92
N GLN A 4 26.09 -32.08 15.92
CA GLN A 4 26.65 -30.72 15.78
C GLN A 4 26.44 -30.20 14.33
N GLU A 5 26.60 -31.04 13.35
CA GLU A 5 26.36 -30.70 11.96
C GLU A 5 24.89 -30.38 11.68
N LEU A 6 23.95 -31.16 12.21
CA LEU A 6 22.51 -30.89 12.14
C LEU A 6 22.15 -29.56 12.83
N LYS A 7 22.73 -29.30 14.00
CA LYS A 7 22.50 -28.06 14.72
C LYS A 7 23.04 -26.84 13.94
N TYR A 8 24.22 -26.97 13.35
CA TYR A 8 24.81 -25.94 12.50
C TYR A 8 23.92 -25.64 11.27
N LYS A 9 23.51 -26.69 10.55
CA LYS A 9 22.59 -26.58 9.42
C LYS A 9 21.26 -25.92 9.78
N SER A 10 20.70 -26.25 10.94
CA SER A 10 19.47 -25.63 11.42
C SER A 10 19.63 -24.13 11.69
N ILE A 11 20.76 -23.74 12.32
CA ILE A 11 21.08 -22.32 12.56
C ILE A 11 21.30 -21.58 11.25
N GLU A 12 22.06 -22.18 10.31
CA GLU A 12 22.31 -21.61 8.98
C GLU A 12 21.00 -21.33 8.24
N LEU A 13 20.10 -22.32 8.15
CA LEU A 13 18.81 -22.20 7.50
C LEU A 13 17.95 -21.12 8.17
N ARG A 14 17.93 -21.07 9.49
CA ARG A 14 17.17 -20.07 10.23
C ARG A 14 17.71 -18.64 9.95
N THR A 15 19.03 -18.48 9.93
CA THR A 15 19.66 -17.20 9.61
C THR A 15 19.33 -16.75 8.19
N ILE A 16 19.32 -17.67 7.21
CA ILE A 16 18.93 -17.36 5.83
C ILE A 16 17.48 -16.91 5.77
N ILE A 17 16.57 -17.62 6.43
CA ILE A 17 15.14 -17.30 6.45
C ILE A 17 14.88 -15.96 7.14
N ASP A 18 15.59 -15.65 8.21
CA ASP A 18 15.46 -14.38 8.95
C ASP A 18 16.13 -13.19 8.21
N SER A 19 17.00 -13.45 7.25
CA SER A 19 17.63 -12.39 6.43
C SER A 19 16.78 -11.91 5.26
N VAL A 20 15.67 -12.58 4.98
CA VAL A 20 14.74 -12.22 3.89
C VAL A 20 13.73 -11.20 4.38
N ASP A 21 13.55 -10.09 3.64
CA ASP A 21 12.60 -9.01 3.94
C ASP A 21 11.13 -9.36 3.64
N ASP A 22 10.82 -10.66 3.56
CA ASP A 22 9.47 -11.19 3.38
C ASP A 22 9.10 -12.05 4.60
N GLY A 23 7.82 -12.07 4.96
CA GLY A 23 7.32 -13.01 5.98
C GLY A 23 7.34 -14.42 5.44
N ILE A 24 7.99 -15.35 6.16
CA ILE A 24 8.06 -16.77 5.77
C ILE A 24 7.41 -17.61 6.86
N ILE A 25 6.49 -18.49 6.43
CA ILE A 25 5.84 -19.49 7.29
C ILE A 25 5.96 -20.84 6.60
N ALA A 26 6.38 -21.87 7.36
CA ALA A 26 6.35 -23.24 6.89
C ALA A 26 5.44 -24.09 7.78
N ILE A 27 4.66 -24.96 7.16
CA ILE A 27 3.78 -25.92 7.84
C ILE A 27 4.08 -27.37 7.43
N ASP A 28 3.75 -28.31 8.27
CA ASP A 28 3.81 -29.74 7.96
C ASP A 28 2.56 -30.24 7.20
N ASP A 29 2.51 -31.53 6.92
CA ASP A 29 1.37 -32.21 6.28
C ASP A 29 0.11 -32.25 7.16
N LYS A 30 0.25 -31.98 8.48
CA LYS A 30 -0.86 -31.87 9.47
C LYS A 30 -1.26 -30.42 9.74
N ARG A 31 -0.81 -29.47 8.91
CA ARG A 31 -1.06 -28.01 8.99
C ARG A 31 -0.43 -27.33 10.20
N LYS A 32 0.48 -28.01 10.93
CA LYS A 32 1.18 -27.43 12.08
C LYS A 32 2.32 -26.55 11.61
N ILE A 33 2.45 -25.36 12.21
CA ILE A 33 3.53 -24.43 11.92
C ILE A 33 4.87 -25.03 12.36
N LEU A 34 5.75 -25.30 11.40
CA LEU A 34 7.11 -25.76 11.63
C LEU A 34 8.06 -24.63 11.97
N CYS A 35 7.96 -23.53 11.23
CA CYS A 35 8.74 -22.33 11.49
C CYS A 35 8.01 -21.09 10.96
N ILE A 36 8.35 -19.96 11.57
CA ILE A 36 7.93 -18.62 11.18
C ILE A 36 9.14 -17.71 11.38
N ASN A 37 9.45 -16.83 10.42
CA ASN A 37 10.57 -15.91 10.55
C ASN A 37 10.17 -14.62 11.29
N ASN A 38 11.17 -13.83 11.67
CA ASN A 38 10.96 -12.59 12.41
C ASN A 38 10.06 -11.61 11.64
N TRP A 39 10.24 -11.49 10.34
CA TRP A 39 9.40 -10.63 9.48
C TRP A 39 7.92 -11.02 9.51
N ALA A 40 7.60 -12.33 9.41
CA ALA A 40 6.21 -12.77 9.52
C ALA A 40 5.67 -12.54 10.93
N CYS A 41 6.47 -12.71 11.98
CA CYS A 41 6.08 -12.39 13.35
C CYS A 41 5.71 -10.91 13.50
N ASP A 42 6.56 -10.01 13.01
CA ASP A 42 6.35 -8.56 13.10
C ASP A 42 5.13 -8.13 12.28
N MET A 43 4.99 -8.65 11.04
CA MET A 43 3.88 -8.33 10.15
C MET A 43 2.53 -8.77 10.71
N LEU A 44 2.48 -9.93 11.38
CA LEU A 44 1.25 -10.52 11.91
C LEU A 44 1.00 -10.19 13.38
N GLY A 45 1.95 -9.51 14.04
CA GLY A 45 1.87 -9.21 15.47
C GLY A 45 1.93 -10.46 16.35
N LEU A 46 2.72 -11.47 15.96
CA LEU A 46 2.82 -12.79 16.60
C LEU A 46 4.20 -13.00 17.21
N LYS A 47 4.31 -13.95 18.13
CA LYS A 47 5.59 -14.46 18.63
C LYS A 47 5.80 -15.90 18.19
N ALA A 48 6.98 -16.20 17.65
CA ALA A 48 7.30 -17.53 17.14
C ALA A 48 7.07 -18.64 18.17
N GLU A 49 7.42 -18.38 19.44
CA GLU A 49 7.28 -19.32 20.54
C GLU A 49 5.80 -19.67 20.84
N GLU A 50 4.88 -18.76 20.50
CA GLU A 50 3.45 -18.92 20.77
C GLU A 50 2.72 -19.65 19.65
N VAL A 51 3.28 -19.69 18.43
CA VAL A 51 2.58 -20.18 17.23
C VAL A 51 3.19 -21.45 16.64
N VAL A 52 4.48 -21.71 16.84
CA VAL A 52 5.13 -22.96 16.37
C VAL A 52 4.46 -24.16 17.02
N GLY A 53 4.10 -25.16 16.20
CA GLY A 53 3.38 -26.38 16.61
C GLY A 53 1.86 -26.23 16.64
N LYS A 54 1.29 -25.02 16.50
CA LYS A 54 -0.17 -24.81 16.39
C LYS A 54 -0.64 -25.01 14.94
N ASP A 55 -1.93 -25.22 14.75
CA ASP A 55 -2.55 -25.29 13.44
C ASP A 55 -2.55 -23.88 12.79
N ILE A 56 -2.16 -23.81 11.52
CA ILE A 56 -2.10 -22.53 10.78
C ILE A 56 -3.49 -21.86 10.70
N ASP A 57 -4.57 -22.64 10.63
CA ASP A 57 -5.93 -22.11 10.53
C ASP A 57 -6.42 -21.47 11.85
N GLU A 58 -5.79 -21.79 13.00
CA GLU A 58 -6.03 -21.08 14.27
C GLU A 58 -5.42 -19.67 14.25
N ILE A 59 -4.32 -19.50 13.51
CA ILE A 59 -3.56 -18.24 13.44
C ILE A 59 -4.02 -17.38 12.27
N LEU A 60 -4.25 -17.99 11.12
CA LEU A 60 -4.65 -17.35 9.87
C LEU A 60 -5.89 -18.04 9.29
N PRO A 61 -7.10 -17.80 9.83
CA PRO A 61 -8.31 -18.45 9.36
C PRO A 61 -8.59 -18.16 7.88
N GLY A 62 -8.94 -19.21 7.12
CA GLY A 62 -9.30 -19.09 5.70
C GLY A 62 -8.13 -18.79 4.76
N ASN A 63 -6.89 -18.97 5.20
CA ASN A 63 -5.70 -18.77 4.39
C ASN A 63 -5.64 -19.74 3.19
N GLY A 64 -4.99 -19.27 2.09
CA GLY A 64 -4.80 -20.10 0.89
C GLY A 64 -3.75 -21.21 1.04
N VAL A 65 -2.94 -21.19 2.12
CA VAL A 65 -1.77 -22.08 2.31
C VAL A 65 -2.19 -23.54 2.44
N THR A 66 -3.26 -23.80 3.19
CA THR A 66 -3.75 -25.18 3.45
C THR A 66 -4.31 -25.85 2.20
N LYS A 67 -4.80 -25.08 1.22
CA LYS A 67 -5.29 -25.63 -0.05
C LYS A 67 -4.20 -26.33 -0.85
N ILE A 68 -2.94 -25.92 -0.69
CA ILE A 68 -1.79 -26.45 -1.42
C ILE A 68 -1.48 -27.88 -1.00
N LEU A 69 -1.65 -28.23 0.28
CA LEU A 69 -1.46 -29.60 0.77
C LEU A 69 -2.29 -30.63 0.01
N ASN A 70 -3.50 -30.22 -0.42
CA ASN A 70 -4.43 -31.09 -1.12
C ASN A 70 -4.25 -31.08 -2.64
N THR A 71 -3.79 -29.97 -3.20
CA THR A 71 -3.74 -29.76 -4.66
C THR A 71 -2.35 -29.95 -5.25
N ASN A 72 -1.30 -29.92 -4.44
CA ASN A 72 0.11 -29.86 -4.86
C ASN A 72 0.44 -28.71 -5.83
N ASN A 73 -0.48 -27.75 -6.01
CA ASN A 73 -0.28 -26.62 -6.90
C ASN A 73 0.35 -25.45 -6.14
N GLU A 74 1.34 -24.81 -6.74
CA GLU A 74 1.91 -23.60 -6.17
C GLU A 74 0.95 -22.39 -6.33
N ILE A 75 0.99 -21.48 -5.36
CA ILE A 75 0.34 -20.17 -5.43
C ILE A 75 1.43 -19.13 -5.68
N LYS A 76 1.20 -18.20 -6.61
CA LYS A 76 2.10 -17.08 -6.89
C LYS A 76 1.36 -15.76 -6.80
N ASN A 77 1.84 -14.87 -5.92
CA ASN A 77 1.37 -13.49 -5.79
C ASN A 77 -0.17 -13.36 -5.71
N GLN A 78 -0.81 -14.27 -4.99
CA GLN A 78 -2.24 -14.19 -4.72
C GLN A 78 -2.49 -13.13 -3.64
N GLU A 79 -3.41 -12.21 -3.89
CA GLU A 79 -3.81 -11.23 -2.88
C GLU A 79 -4.66 -11.91 -1.82
N GLU A 80 -4.26 -11.74 -0.55
CA GLU A 80 -4.95 -12.23 0.63
C GLU A 80 -5.19 -11.07 1.59
N ILE A 81 -6.37 -11.05 2.20
CA ILE A 81 -6.74 -10.08 3.23
C ILE A 81 -6.73 -10.79 4.57
N ILE A 82 -5.83 -10.38 5.45
CA ILE A 82 -5.68 -10.97 6.78
C ILE A 82 -6.11 -9.93 7.81
N ASN A 83 -7.00 -10.33 8.73
CA ASN A 83 -7.40 -9.48 9.85
C ASN A 83 -6.38 -9.60 10.97
N ILE A 84 -5.66 -8.52 11.26
CA ILE A 84 -4.67 -8.43 12.32
C ILE A 84 -5.13 -7.38 13.32
N ASN A 85 -5.42 -7.81 14.54
CA ASN A 85 -5.87 -6.91 15.62
C ASN A 85 -7.07 -6.04 15.25
N GLY A 86 -8.05 -6.61 14.50
CA GLY A 86 -9.26 -5.91 14.06
C GLY A 86 -9.06 -5.03 12.81
N LYS A 87 -7.86 -5.01 12.21
CA LYS A 87 -7.56 -4.28 10.97
C LYS A 87 -7.30 -5.27 9.83
N ASN A 88 -8.00 -5.07 8.71
CA ASN A 88 -7.77 -5.83 7.49
C ASN A 88 -6.50 -5.32 6.81
N GLN A 89 -5.50 -6.17 6.69
CA GLN A 89 -4.25 -5.88 5.96
C GLN A 89 -4.16 -6.75 4.71
N ARG A 90 -3.59 -6.20 3.65
CA ARG A 90 -3.42 -6.87 2.36
C ARG A 90 -2.01 -7.39 2.22
N PHE A 91 -1.91 -8.67 1.87
CA PHE A 91 -0.65 -9.36 1.62
C PHE A 91 -0.68 -10.01 0.24
N LEU A 92 0.49 -10.16 -0.35
CA LEU A 92 0.71 -11.06 -1.48
C LEU A 92 1.24 -12.37 -0.94
N LEU A 93 0.44 -13.42 -1.09
CA LEU A 93 0.78 -14.78 -0.71
C LEU A 93 1.42 -15.48 -1.91
N SER A 94 2.60 -16.06 -1.70
CA SER A 94 3.20 -17.04 -2.60
C SER A 94 3.53 -18.28 -1.80
N ALA A 95 3.10 -19.45 -2.24
CA ALA A 95 3.33 -20.66 -1.47
C ALA A 95 3.61 -21.88 -2.36
N LYS A 96 4.50 -22.75 -1.88
CA LYS A 96 4.96 -23.95 -2.59
C LYS A 96 4.91 -25.17 -1.67
N PRO A 97 4.53 -26.35 -2.21
CA PRO A 97 4.61 -27.60 -1.46
C PRO A 97 6.07 -28.04 -1.24
N ILE A 98 6.35 -28.57 -0.06
CA ILE A 98 7.59 -29.31 0.23
C ILE A 98 7.32 -30.74 -0.19
N ILE A 99 7.99 -31.19 -1.26
CA ILE A 99 7.81 -32.55 -1.79
C ILE A 99 8.89 -33.46 -1.22
N PHE A 100 8.48 -34.53 -0.55
CA PHE A 100 9.35 -35.62 -0.10
C PHE A 100 8.77 -36.97 -0.49
N ASN A 101 9.55 -37.83 -1.14
CA ASN A 101 9.11 -39.14 -1.67
C ASN A 101 7.79 -39.02 -2.49
N HIS A 102 7.71 -38.07 -3.41
CA HIS A 102 6.55 -37.78 -4.27
C HIS A 102 5.25 -37.41 -3.53
N LYS A 103 5.30 -37.08 -2.25
CA LYS A 103 4.17 -36.61 -1.46
C LYS A 103 4.47 -35.23 -0.88
N ALA A 104 3.43 -34.42 -0.72
CA ALA A 104 3.57 -33.17 0.01
C ALA A 104 3.81 -33.46 1.49
N ALA A 105 4.99 -33.12 1.97
CA ALA A 105 5.40 -33.21 3.38
C ALA A 105 5.14 -31.91 4.14
N GLY A 106 4.69 -30.87 3.44
CA GLY A 106 4.42 -29.57 4.03
C GLY A 106 4.29 -28.49 2.97
N VAL A 107 4.21 -27.23 3.40
CA VAL A 107 4.15 -26.05 2.53
C VAL A 107 5.03 -24.97 3.10
N VAL A 108 5.75 -24.25 2.23
CA VAL A 108 6.40 -22.97 2.56
C VAL A 108 5.61 -21.86 1.91
N ALA A 109 5.19 -20.89 2.72
CA ALA A 109 4.48 -19.69 2.29
C ALA A 109 5.32 -18.44 2.54
N GLY A 110 5.40 -17.57 1.52
CA GLY A 110 5.95 -16.23 1.60
C GLY A 110 4.83 -15.19 1.62
N LEU A 111 4.88 -14.26 2.57
CA LEU A 111 3.95 -13.16 2.72
C LEU A 111 4.70 -11.85 2.45
N LYS A 112 4.21 -11.06 1.49
CA LYS A 112 4.70 -9.70 1.24
C LYS A 112 3.64 -8.70 1.62
N ASP A 113 4.01 -7.71 2.43
CA ASP A 113 3.12 -6.58 2.70
C ASP A 113 2.90 -5.79 1.40
N PHE A 114 1.65 -5.77 0.96
CA PHE A 114 1.25 -5.09 -0.27
C PHE A 114 1.56 -3.59 -0.22
N ASN A 115 1.41 -2.95 0.94
CA ASN A 115 1.69 -1.53 1.11
C ASN A 115 3.20 -1.24 1.03
N ASN A 116 4.03 -2.07 1.65
CA ASN A 116 5.49 -1.93 1.60
C ASN A 116 6.03 -2.14 0.17
N LEU A 117 5.50 -3.13 -0.56
CA LEU A 117 5.86 -3.33 -1.96
C LEU A 117 5.52 -2.11 -2.82
N ARG A 118 4.33 -1.54 -2.62
CA ARG A 118 3.91 -0.32 -3.32
C ARG A 118 4.80 0.87 -2.99
N ARG A 119 5.11 1.11 -1.71
CA ARG A 119 6.05 2.15 -1.27
C ARG A 119 7.41 2.00 -1.94
N SER A 120 7.92 0.78 -2.06
CA SER A 120 9.21 0.52 -2.70
C SER A 120 9.19 0.83 -4.20
N ILE A 121 8.12 0.46 -4.91
CA ILE A 121 7.95 0.76 -6.33
C ILE A 121 7.89 2.29 -6.54
N PHE A 122 7.14 3.02 -5.71
CA PHE A 122 7.08 4.49 -5.81
C PHE A 122 8.42 5.16 -5.45
N LYS A 123 9.16 4.65 -4.47
CA LYS A 123 10.50 5.17 -4.13
C LYS A 123 11.53 5.01 -5.26
N ILE A 124 11.42 3.95 -6.05
CA ILE A 124 12.33 3.72 -7.20
C ILE A 124 12.01 4.69 -8.35
N SER A 125 10.74 5.05 -8.53
CA SER A 125 10.32 5.97 -9.61
C SER A 125 10.55 7.45 -9.30
N GLU A 126 10.79 7.83 -8.05
CA GLU A 126 11.06 9.22 -7.66
C GLU A 126 12.36 9.29 -6.85
N SER A 127 13.37 9.99 -7.37
CA SER A 127 14.57 10.34 -6.59
C SER A 127 14.19 11.34 -5.49
N PRO A 128 14.21 10.97 -4.19
CA PRO A 128 13.73 11.84 -3.11
C PRO A 128 14.47 13.18 -3.00
N GLU A 129 15.72 13.23 -3.45
CA GLU A 129 16.55 14.43 -3.39
C GLU A 129 16.15 15.54 -4.36
N SER A 130 15.20 15.28 -5.28
CA SER A 130 14.90 16.20 -6.39
C SER A 130 13.90 17.30 -6.03
N PHE A 131 13.12 17.18 -4.94
CA PHE A 131 11.92 18.00 -4.73
C PHE A 131 11.87 18.74 -3.39
N THR A 132 12.99 19.30 -2.93
CA THR A 132 13.02 20.15 -1.74
C THR A 132 12.76 21.62 -2.11
N PHE A 133 12.27 22.44 -1.17
CA PHE A 133 12.13 23.88 -1.36
C PHE A 133 13.45 24.58 -1.72
N GLY A 134 14.59 24.00 -1.34
CA GLY A 134 15.92 24.52 -1.70
C GLY A 134 16.22 24.48 -3.21
N LYS A 135 15.59 23.55 -3.94
CA LYS A 135 15.75 23.38 -5.39
C LYS A 135 14.73 24.19 -6.21
N ILE A 136 13.71 24.76 -5.58
CA ILE A 136 12.76 25.64 -6.24
C ILE A 136 13.42 27.01 -6.42
N LEU A 137 13.76 27.34 -7.67
CA LEU A 137 14.45 28.58 -8.02
C LEU A 137 13.50 29.78 -7.94
N GLY A 138 13.97 30.88 -7.38
CA GLY A 138 13.24 32.13 -7.26
C GLY A 138 13.68 32.89 -6.00
N SER A 139 13.94 34.19 -6.15
CA SER A 139 14.50 35.06 -5.12
C SER A 139 13.68 36.35 -4.89
N SER A 140 12.53 36.52 -5.55
CA SER A 140 11.68 37.69 -5.27
C SER A 140 11.13 37.64 -3.84
N PRO A 141 10.93 38.78 -3.16
CA PRO A 141 10.41 38.79 -1.81
C PRO A 141 9.07 38.07 -1.67
N ALA A 142 8.14 38.27 -2.62
CA ALA A 142 6.84 37.59 -2.64
C ALA A 142 6.99 36.09 -2.76
N PHE A 143 7.87 35.62 -3.65
CA PHE A 143 8.10 34.19 -3.86
C PHE A 143 8.75 33.52 -2.64
N THR A 144 9.71 34.22 -2.02
CA THR A 144 10.35 33.75 -0.77
C THR A 144 9.32 33.59 0.35
N LEU A 145 8.41 34.56 0.50
CA LEU A 145 7.32 34.47 1.49
C LEU A 145 6.43 33.24 1.25
N VAL A 146 6.03 32.99 -0.02
CA VAL A 146 5.22 31.80 -0.37
C VAL A 146 5.96 30.50 -0.06
N LYS A 147 7.28 30.44 -0.34
CA LYS A 147 8.11 29.29 0.01
C LYS A 147 8.17 29.03 1.53
N GLU A 148 8.30 30.08 2.31
CA GLU A 148 8.32 29.98 3.78
C GLU A 148 6.96 29.53 4.35
N GLN A 149 5.85 30.09 3.85
CA GLN A 149 4.50 29.66 4.20
C GLN A 149 4.28 28.17 3.86
N ALA A 150 4.67 27.75 2.65
CA ALA A 150 4.55 26.36 2.23
C ALA A 150 5.38 25.40 3.12
N ARG A 151 6.57 25.83 3.54
CA ARG A 151 7.43 25.05 4.45
C ARG A 151 6.81 24.92 5.84
N GLN A 152 6.22 25.99 6.39
CA GLN A 152 5.52 25.94 7.67
C GLN A 152 4.32 24.99 7.64
N ILE A 153 3.56 25.00 6.54
CA ILE A 153 2.40 24.11 6.36
C ILE A 153 2.83 22.67 6.12
N ALA A 154 4.02 22.41 5.57
CA ALA A 154 4.49 21.08 5.26
C ALA A 154 4.48 20.14 6.47
N SER A 155 4.88 20.63 7.64
CA SER A 155 4.90 19.86 8.90
C SER A 155 3.51 19.54 9.47
N GLN A 156 2.46 20.22 8.99
CA GLN A 156 1.08 20.05 9.46
C GLN A 156 0.32 19.10 8.53
N ASP A 157 -0.54 18.25 9.09
CA ASP A 157 -1.36 17.31 8.31
C ASP A 157 -2.69 17.95 7.88
N VAL A 158 -2.61 19.12 7.26
CA VAL A 158 -3.76 19.88 6.77
C VAL A 158 -3.87 19.82 5.25
N THR A 159 -5.06 20.03 4.74
CA THR A 159 -5.29 20.20 3.29
C THR A 159 -4.71 21.53 2.81
N VAL A 160 -4.04 21.51 1.66
CA VAL A 160 -3.40 22.69 1.05
C VAL A 160 -4.02 22.96 -0.30
N LEU A 161 -4.31 24.23 -0.60
CA LEU A 161 -4.71 24.67 -1.94
C LEU A 161 -3.62 25.60 -2.49
N LEU A 162 -3.10 25.25 -3.67
CA LEU A 162 -2.11 26.00 -4.42
C LEU A 162 -2.81 26.75 -5.57
N LEU A 163 -2.83 28.08 -5.48
CA LEU A 163 -3.40 28.94 -6.52
C LEU A 163 -2.28 29.53 -7.41
N GLY A 164 -2.48 29.54 -8.71
CA GLY A 164 -1.55 30.15 -9.64
C GLY A 164 -1.79 29.71 -11.08
N GLU A 165 -1.27 30.49 -12.02
CA GLU A 165 -1.38 30.21 -13.45
C GLU A 165 -0.76 28.85 -13.85
N SER A 166 -1.12 28.34 -15.02
CA SER A 166 -0.50 27.13 -15.55
C SER A 166 1.01 27.33 -15.75
N GLY A 167 1.81 26.31 -15.46
CA GLY A 167 3.27 26.38 -15.63
C GLY A 167 4.04 27.12 -14.52
N THR A 168 3.38 27.63 -13.47
CA THR A 168 4.06 28.32 -12.35
C THR A 168 4.77 27.39 -11.37
N GLY A 169 4.74 26.07 -11.59
CA GLY A 169 5.44 25.10 -10.75
C GLY A 169 4.64 24.62 -9.54
N LYS A 170 3.31 24.67 -9.56
CA LYS A 170 2.45 24.20 -8.47
C LYS A 170 2.76 22.74 -8.06
N GLU A 171 3.04 21.87 -9.02
CA GLU A 171 3.43 20.48 -8.72
C GLU A 171 4.76 20.39 -7.95
N LEU A 172 5.74 21.25 -8.29
CA LEU A 172 7.02 21.29 -7.57
C LEU A 172 6.82 21.71 -6.10
N PHE A 173 5.90 22.65 -5.84
CA PHE A 173 5.50 23.03 -4.49
C PHE A 173 4.80 21.86 -3.76
N ALA A 174 3.86 21.18 -4.41
CA ALA A 174 3.16 20.04 -3.83
C ALA A 174 4.13 18.92 -3.43
N ARG A 175 5.11 18.60 -4.30
CA ARG A 175 6.18 17.63 -4.03
C ARG A 175 7.07 18.07 -2.87
N ALA A 176 7.47 19.35 -2.83
CA ALA A 176 8.28 19.89 -1.74
C ALA A 176 7.53 19.87 -0.39
N ILE A 177 6.23 20.21 -0.38
CA ILE A 177 5.37 20.12 0.81
C ILE A 177 5.29 18.67 1.30
N HIS A 178 5.07 17.71 0.40
CA HIS A 178 5.06 16.30 0.77
C HIS A 178 6.41 15.85 1.34
N HIS A 179 7.50 16.19 0.67
CA HIS A 179 8.86 15.76 1.06
C HIS A 179 9.32 16.33 2.40
N GLU A 180 8.88 17.52 2.78
CA GLU A 180 9.17 18.13 4.08
C GLU A 180 8.08 17.83 5.14
N SER A 181 7.14 16.91 4.85
CA SER A 181 6.06 16.51 5.77
C SER A 181 6.41 15.26 6.59
N SER A 182 5.53 14.96 7.57
CA SER A 182 5.56 13.70 8.31
C SER A 182 5.35 12.47 7.41
N ARG A 183 4.69 12.65 6.24
CA ARG A 183 4.39 11.61 5.25
C ARG A 183 5.46 11.49 4.15
N ARG A 184 6.64 12.08 4.32
CA ARG A 184 7.74 12.11 3.33
C ARG A 184 8.21 10.74 2.82
N ASN A 185 8.01 9.69 3.61
CA ASN A 185 8.36 8.32 3.27
C ASN A 185 7.20 7.52 2.68
N GLU A 186 6.02 8.14 2.62
CA GLU A 186 4.80 7.56 2.09
C GLU A 186 4.61 7.90 0.61
N ILE A 187 3.56 7.36 0.00
CA ILE A 187 3.23 7.57 -1.41
C ILE A 187 2.84 9.03 -1.65
N PHE A 188 3.44 9.67 -2.65
CA PHE A 188 2.95 10.89 -3.29
C PHE A 188 2.28 10.51 -4.60
N LEU A 189 0.97 10.71 -4.72
CA LEU A 189 0.20 10.32 -5.89
C LEU A 189 -0.33 11.56 -6.63
N PRO A 190 0.34 12.02 -7.69
CA PRO A 190 -0.16 13.12 -8.51
C PRO A 190 -1.27 12.63 -9.43
N ILE A 191 -2.32 13.44 -9.54
CA ILE A 191 -3.49 13.23 -10.41
C ILE A 191 -3.82 14.55 -11.07
N ASN A 192 -3.71 14.60 -12.38
CA ASN A 192 -4.23 15.73 -13.17
C ASN A 192 -5.70 15.44 -13.47
N CYS A 193 -6.60 16.23 -12.87
CA CYS A 193 -8.05 16.05 -13.00
C CYS A 193 -8.54 16.40 -14.40
N GLY A 194 -7.95 17.37 -15.06
CA GLY A 194 -8.30 17.77 -16.44
C GLY A 194 -7.86 16.77 -17.51
N ALA A 195 -6.87 15.91 -17.19
CA ALA A 195 -6.38 14.90 -18.14
C ALA A 195 -7.22 13.61 -18.16
N ILE A 196 -8.14 13.41 -17.19
CA ILE A 196 -8.96 12.21 -17.11
C ILE A 196 -10.34 12.52 -17.70
N PRO A 197 -10.82 11.73 -18.68
CA PRO A 197 -12.19 11.92 -19.21
C PRO A 197 -13.25 11.83 -18.10
N ASP A 198 -14.27 12.68 -18.16
CA ASP A 198 -15.36 12.76 -17.17
C ASP A 198 -16.03 11.43 -16.89
N SER A 199 -16.17 10.56 -17.92
CA SER A 199 -16.77 9.23 -17.80
C SER A 199 -15.90 8.24 -17.02
N LEU A 200 -14.61 8.51 -16.87
CA LEU A 200 -13.65 7.61 -16.20
C LEU A 200 -13.18 8.14 -14.84
N ILE A 201 -13.29 9.45 -14.61
CA ILE A 201 -12.69 10.10 -13.44
C ILE A 201 -13.18 9.49 -12.12
N GLU A 202 -14.46 9.16 -12.03
CA GLU A 202 -15.03 8.55 -10.83
C GLU A 202 -14.42 7.16 -10.56
N SER A 203 -14.37 6.31 -11.58
CA SER A 203 -13.80 4.97 -11.48
C SER A 203 -12.28 4.97 -11.25
N GLU A 204 -11.56 5.97 -11.76
CA GLU A 204 -10.13 6.15 -11.51
C GLU A 204 -9.87 6.59 -10.07
N LEU A 205 -10.60 7.59 -9.57
CA LEU A 205 -10.39 8.13 -8.23
C LEU A 205 -10.85 7.19 -7.13
N PHE A 206 -12.05 6.62 -7.26
CA PHE A 206 -12.70 5.84 -6.19
C PHE A 206 -12.69 4.33 -6.42
N GLY A 207 -12.38 3.88 -7.64
CA GLY A 207 -12.47 2.47 -7.99
C GLY A 207 -13.91 2.01 -8.26
N TYR A 208 -14.09 0.72 -8.54
CA TYR A 208 -15.41 0.13 -8.77
C TYR A 208 -15.48 -1.32 -8.26
N GLU A 209 -16.68 -1.75 -7.89
CA GLU A 209 -16.95 -3.12 -7.50
C GLU A 209 -17.10 -4.04 -8.73
N LYS A 210 -16.93 -5.35 -8.52
CA LYS A 210 -17.13 -6.36 -9.57
C LYS A 210 -18.52 -6.24 -10.20
N GLY A 211 -18.59 -6.31 -11.55
CA GLY A 211 -19.85 -6.33 -12.28
C GLY A 211 -20.58 -4.99 -12.37
N THR A 212 -19.93 -3.87 -12.05
CA THR A 212 -20.55 -2.53 -12.02
C THR A 212 -21.00 -2.06 -13.42
N PHE A 213 -20.27 -2.41 -14.47
CA PHE A 213 -20.60 -2.06 -15.86
C PHE A 213 -20.03 -3.08 -16.85
N THR A 214 -20.53 -3.07 -18.08
CA THR A 214 -20.05 -3.95 -19.17
C THR A 214 -18.60 -3.62 -19.51
N GLY A 215 -17.73 -4.65 -19.46
CA GLY A 215 -16.28 -4.48 -19.66
C GLY A 215 -15.49 -4.17 -18.38
N ALA A 216 -16.15 -4.06 -17.21
CA ALA A 216 -15.45 -3.95 -15.94
C ALA A 216 -14.62 -5.20 -15.63
N ASN A 217 -13.48 -5.02 -14.99
CA ASN A 217 -12.66 -6.14 -14.53
C ASN A 217 -13.51 -7.02 -13.58
N PRO A 218 -13.57 -8.35 -13.80
CA PRO A 218 -14.32 -9.28 -12.94
C PRO A 218 -13.95 -9.23 -11.45
N LYS A 219 -12.75 -8.72 -11.13
CA LYS A 219 -12.27 -8.55 -9.76
C LYS A 219 -12.57 -7.15 -9.18
N GLY A 220 -13.17 -6.24 -9.94
CA GLY A 220 -13.28 -4.83 -9.60
C GLY A 220 -11.96 -4.08 -9.80
N LYS A 221 -11.90 -2.81 -9.36
CA LYS A 221 -10.70 -1.97 -9.44
C LYS A 221 -10.55 -1.13 -8.17
N VAL A 222 -9.36 -1.12 -7.63
CA VAL A 222 -8.98 -0.22 -6.52
C VAL A 222 -8.79 1.20 -7.06
N GLY A 223 -9.37 2.20 -6.39
CA GLY A 223 -9.25 3.59 -6.77
C GLY A 223 -7.95 4.26 -6.32
N LYS A 224 -7.67 5.44 -6.86
CA LYS A 224 -6.47 6.23 -6.53
C LYS A 224 -6.43 6.62 -5.05
N PHE A 225 -7.55 7.03 -4.45
CA PHE A 225 -7.60 7.36 -3.02
C PHE A 225 -7.29 6.18 -2.12
N GLU A 226 -7.88 5.03 -2.37
CA GLU A 226 -7.57 3.79 -1.64
C GLU A 226 -6.11 3.40 -1.86
N SER A 227 -5.63 3.63 -3.07
CA SER A 227 -4.25 3.37 -3.46
C SER A 227 -3.24 4.25 -2.73
N ALA A 228 -3.57 5.46 -2.38
CA ALA A 228 -2.69 6.42 -1.70
C ALA A 228 -2.85 6.42 -0.18
N ASN A 229 -3.56 5.43 0.38
CA ASN A 229 -3.81 5.37 1.83
C ASN A 229 -2.52 5.44 2.64
N GLY A 230 -2.47 6.30 3.66
CA GLY A 230 -1.29 6.65 4.46
C GLY A 230 -0.42 7.75 3.84
N GLY A 231 -0.62 8.08 2.55
CA GLY A 231 0.21 9.00 1.78
C GLY A 231 -0.40 10.38 1.53
N THR A 232 0.01 10.97 0.41
CA THR A 232 -0.47 12.28 -0.07
C THR A 232 -1.02 12.14 -1.50
N VAL A 233 -2.20 12.68 -1.72
CA VAL A 233 -2.81 12.83 -3.06
C VAL A 233 -2.66 14.29 -3.47
N PHE A 234 -2.04 14.51 -4.63
CA PHE A 234 -1.98 15.81 -5.27
C PHE A 234 -3.01 15.86 -6.41
N LEU A 235 -4.00 16.73 -6.29
CA LEU A 235 -5.05 16.96 -7.27
C LEU A 235 -4.72 18.23 -8.05
N ASP A 236 -4.15 18.08 -9.23
CA ASP A 236 -3.92 19.22 -10.13
C ASP A 236 -5.17 19.50 -10.95
N GLU A 237 -5.39 20.78 -11.25
CA GLU A 237 -6.56 21.28 -11.98
C GLU A 237 -7.89 20.85 -11.32
N ILE A 238 -7.96 20.94 -9.97
CA ILE A 238 -9.15 20.51 -9.21
C ILE A 238 -10.41 21.28 -9.62
N GLY A 239 -10.26 22.51 -10.12
CA GLY A 239 -11.34 23.33 -10.64
C GLY A 239 -12.01 22.79 -11.90
N ASP A 240 -11.41 21.79 -12.58
CA ASP A 240 -11.97 21.14 -13.75
C ASP A 240 -12.82 19.91 -13.41
N LEU A 241 -12.91 19.55 -12.13
CA LEU A 241 -13.75 18.45 -11.68
C LEU A 241 -15.25 18.74 -11.88
N PRO A 242 -16.00 17.78 -12.47
CA PRO A 242 -17.46 17.87 -12.55
C PRO A 242 -18.10 18.03 -11.15
N LEU A 243 -19.22 18.76 -11.05
CA LEU A 243 -19.87 19.06 -9.77
C LEU A 243 -20.17 17.84 -8.92
N HIS A 244 -20.60 16.73 -9.54
CA HIS A 244 -20.87 15.48 -8.80
C HIS A 244 -19.61 14.88 -8.16
N MET A 245 -18.44 15.13 -8.74
CA MET A 245 -17.15 14.70 -8.20
C MET A 245 -16.70 15.56 -7.03
N GLN A 246 -17.00 16.86 -7.07
CA GLN A 246 -16.68 17.80 -5.98
C GLN A 246 -17.34 17.36 -4.68
N VAL A 247 -18.60 16.90 -4.73
CA VAL A 247 -19.33 16.37 -3.57
C VAL A 247 -18.61 15.13 -2.99
N LYS A 248 -18.09 14.25 -3.85
CA LYS A 248 -17.37 13.05 -3.40
C LYS A 248 -16.01 13.38 -2.79
N ILE A 249 -15.28 14.33 -3.37
CA ILE A 249 -14.02 14.83 -2.79
C ILE A 249 -14.29 15.48 -1.42
N LEU A 250 -15.37 16.24 -1.27
CA LEU A 250 -15.72 16.84 0.01
C LEU A 250 -15.93 15.78 1.11
N ARG A 251 -16.55 14.65 0.80
CA ARG A 251 -16.64 13.51 1.74
C ARG A 251 -15.29 12.96 2.13
N VAL A 252 -14.36 12.81 1.18
CA VAL A 252 -12.99 12.37 1.51
C VAL A 252 -12.33 13.33 2.49
N LEU A 253 -12.52 14.63 2.29
CA LEU A 253 -11.96 15.67 3.17
C LEU A 253 -12.56 15.64 4.58
N GLN A 254 -13.88 15.47 4.70
CA GLN A 254 -14.62 15.57 5.95
C GLN A 254 -14.68 14.24 6.72
N GLU A 255 -15.02 13.16 6.02
CA GLU A 255 -15.34 11.88 6.63
C GLU A 255 -14.16 10.89 6.58
N LYS A 256 -13.14 11.19 5.76
CA LYS A 256 -12.02 10.27 5.48
C LYS A 256 -12.48 8.91 4.97
N GLU A 257 -13.56 8.91 4.18
CA GLU A 257 -14.17 7.71 3.62
C GLU A 257 -14.43 7.87 2.13
N ILE A 258 -14.36 6.76 1.41
CA ILE A 258 -14.72 6.65 0.01
C ILE A 258 -15.72 5.51 -0.21
N TYR A 259 -16.45 5.58 -1.31
CA TYR A 259 -17.29 4.50 -1.81
C TYR A 259 -16.85 4.15 -3.23
N ARG A 260 -16.64 2.88 -3.51
CA ARG A 260 -16.41 2.43 -4.88
C ARG A 260 -17.68 2.57 -5.71
N VAL A 261 -17.52 2.79 -7.02
CA VAL A 261 -18.66 2.82 -7.94
C VAL A 261 -19.39 1.49 -7.88
N GLY A 262 -20.72 1.52 -7.66
CA GLY A 262 -21.55 0.33 -7.45
C GLY A 262 -21.43 -0.31 -6.06
N GLY A 263 -20.60 0.22 -5.18
CA GLY A 263 -20.45 -0.25 -3.79
C GLY A 263 -21.28 0.56 -2.81
N ILE A 264 -21.69 -0.08 -1.72
CA ILE A 264 -22.45 0.54 -0.61
C ILE A 264 -21.64 0.58 0.69
N THR A 265 -20.49 -0.06 0.73
CA THR A 265 -19.65 -0.14 1.93
C THR A 265 -18.64 1.00 1.93
N PRO A 266 -18.58 1.82 3.00
CA PRO A 266 -17.56 2.84 3.15
C PRO A 266 -16.19 2.22 3.38
N ILE A 267 -15.18 2.80 2.74
CA ILE A 267 -13.77 2.41 2.88
C ILE A 267 -13.05 3.60 3.51
N LYS A 268 -12.50 3.41 4.70
CA LYS A 268 -11.70 4.46 5.37
C LYS A 268 -10.38 4.66 4.64
N VAL A 269 -10.05 5.93 4.41
CA VAL A 269 -8.79 6.34 3.77
C VAL A 269 -8.15 7.47 4.57
N ASP A 270 -6.90 7.27 4.95
CA ASP A 270 -6.09 8.29 5.59
C ASP A 270 -5.16 8.91 4.54
N VAL A 271 -5.59 9.96 3.88
CA VAL A 271 -4.82 10.67 2.86
C VAL A 271 -4.70 12.14 3.19
N ARG A 272 -3.51 12.70 3.02
CA ARG A 272 -3.31 14.14 2.96
C ARG A 272 -3.64 14.63 1.56
N ILE A 273 -4.40 15.70 1.44
CA ILE A 273 -4.76 16.27 0.12
C ILE A 273 -4.01 17.60 -0.08
N ILE A 274 -3.34 17.70 -1.21
CA ILE A 274 -2.82 18.95 -1.77
C ILE A 274 -3.55 19.15 -3.09
N ALA A 275 -4.22 20.27 -3.27
CA ALA A 275 -4.94 20.59 -4.49
C ALA A 275 -4.30 21.79 -5.18
N ALA A 276 -4.42 21.87 -6.50
CA ALA A 276 -3.97 22.99 -7.29
C ALA A 276 -5.01 23.40 -8.32
N THR A 277 -5.09 24.69 -8.62
CA THR A 277 -5.93 25.22 -9.67
C THR A 277 -5.39 26.56 -10.18
N ASN A 278 -5.77 26.91 -11.40
CA ASN A 278 -5.58 28.22 -12.01
C ASN A 278 -6.86 29.06 -12.01
N LYS A 279 -7.96 28.52 -11.47
CA LYS A 279 -9.26 29.21 -11.37
C LYS A 279 -9.41 29.88 -10.01
N ASP A 280 -10.14 31.00 -10.01
CA ASP A 280 -10.54 31.75 -8.80
C ASP A 280 -11.72 31.09 -8.10
#